data_28be3cf3ccc137cd988976a719e74a13
#
_entry.id   28be3cf3ccc137cd988976a719e74a13
#
_cell.length_a   1.000
_cell.length_b   1.000
_cell.length_c   1.000
_cell.angle_alpha   90.00
_cell.angle_beta   90.00
_cell.angle_gamma   90.00
#
_symmetry.space_group_name_H-M   'P 1'
#
loop_
_entity.id
_entity.type
_entity.pdbx_description
1 polymer ?
#
loop_
_entity_poly.entity_id
_entity_poly.type
_entity_poly.pdbx_seq_one_letter_code
_entity_poly.pdbx_strand_id
1 'polypeptide(L)'
;MSALMDKLPSPYVEGLSKEDRNAWKGWYFFDWANQAYALTVMTVIAPALMASLYNQATGTQTGDSFYATVLTLSMLFVIATAPALGVIADRMPIKKKLLKWYTVVGIAFTALMGAAPYFGSDGYMVLAVMFTIGTIGFTGGNVIYCLLYTSPSPRD
;
A
#
# COMPACT_ATOMS: atom_id res chain seq x y z
N MET A 1 -21.73 0.45 -11.98
CA MET A 1 -20.86 -0.55 -11.32
C MET A 1 -21.56 -1.26 -10.15
N SER A 2 -22.33 -0.59 -9.32
CA SER A 2 -23.13 -1.18 -8.23
C SER A 2 -24.14 -2.24 -8.72
N ALA A 3 -24.88 -1.98 -9.83
CA ALA A 3 -25.87 -2.89 -10.38
C ALA A 3 -25.30 -4.20 -10.99
N LEU A 4 -24.01 -4.20 -11.36
CA LEU A 4 -23.34 -5.39 -11.89
C LEU A 4 -22.89 -6.34 -10.76
N MET A 5 -22.52 -5.78 -9.61
CA MET A 5 -22.10 -6.56 -8.45
C MET A 5 -23.27 -7.20 -7.70
N ASP A 6 -24.48 -6.65 -7.81
CA ASP A 6 -25.69 -7.26 -7.25
C ASP A 6 -26.16 -8.51 -8.04
N LYS A 7 -25.61 -8.72 -9.23
CA LYS A 7 -25.94 -9.84 -10.13
C LYS A 7 -24.96 -11.01 -10.11
N LEU A 8 -23.86 -10.89 -9.36
CA LEU A 8 -22.93 -12.02 -9.20
C LEU A 8 -23.50 -13.00 -8.16
N PRO A 9 -23.92 -14.20 -8.58
CA PRO A 9 -24.37 -15.23 -7.66
C PRO A 9 -23.16 -15.74 -6.88
N SER A 10 -22.91 -15.19 -5.71
CA SER A 10 -22.00 -15.78 -4.77
C SER A 10 -22.84 -16.58 -3.77
N PRO A 11 -22.73 -17.91 -3.72
CA PRO A 11 -23.44 -18.75 -2.76
C PRO A 11 -23.11 -18.40 -1.30
N TYR A 12 -22.06 -17.61 -1.08
CA TYR A 12 -21.63 -17.15 0.24
C TYR A 12 -22.29 -15.83 0.71
N VAL A 13 -23.12 -15.17 -0.13
CA VAL A 13 -23.70 -13.85 0.18
C VAL A 13 -25.21 -13.95 0.48
N GLU A 14 -25.83 -15.07 0.18
CA GLU A 14 -27.24 -15.31 0.53
C GLU A 14 -27.35 -15.54 2.05
N GLY A 15 -27.98 -14.59 2.75
CA GLY A 15 -28.21 -14.66 4.20
C GLY A 15 -27.39 -13.67 5.03
N LEU A 16 -26.45 -12.93 4.43
CA LEU A 16 -25.67 -11.93 5.15
C LEU A 16 -26.49 -10.67 5.47
N SER A 17 -26.26 -10.09 6.65
CA SER A 17 -26.82 -8.80 7.01
C SER A 17 -26.36 -7.69 6.05
N LYS A 18 -27.08 -6.57 6.01
CA LYS A 18 -26.71 -5.42 5.15
C LYS A 18 -25.34 -4.86 5.53
N GLU A 19 -24.97 -4.95 6.81
CA GLU A 19 -23.65 -4.51 7.33
C GLU A 19 -22.54 -5.44 6.86
N ASP A 20 -22.75 -6.76 6.93
CA ASP A 20 -21.76 -7.74 6.47
C ASP A 20 -21.54 -7.64 4.96
N ARG A 21 -22.61 -7.37 4.20
CA ARG A 21 -22.52 -7.17 2.74
C ARG A 21 -21.71 -5.91 2.37
N ASN A 22 -21.83 -4.84 3.15
CA ASN A 22 -21.01 -3.63 2.96
C ASN A 22 -19.55 -3.86 3.35
N ALA A 23 -19.30 -4.63 4.40
CA ALA A 23 -17.94 -5.02 4.79
C ALA A 23 -17.26 -5.85 3.68
N TRP A 24 -17.99 -6.81 3.08
CA TRP A 24 -17.52 -7.60 1.95
C TRP A 24 -17.16 -6.73 0.72
N LYS A 25 -18.03 -5.77 0.38
CA LYS A 25 -17.77 -4.82 -0.72
C LYS A 25 -16.51 -4.00 -0.44
N GLY A 26 -16.33 -3.52 0.79
CA GLY A 26 -15.14 -2.79 1.21
C GLY A 26 -13.88 -3.62 1.06
N TRP A 27 -13.95 -4.91 1.38
CA TRP A 27 -12.85 -5.86 1.23
C TRP A 27 -12.42 -6.03 -0.22
N TYR A 28 -13.35 -6.30 -1.14
CA TYR A 28 -13.06 -6.41 -2.58
C TYR A 28 -12.43 -5.14 -3.16
N PHE A 29 -12.96 -3.97 -2.80
CA PHE A 29 -12.43 -2.71 -3.29
C PHE A 29 -11.03 -2.42 -2.74
N PHE A 30 -10.76 -2.75 -1.49
CA PHE A 30 -9.44 -2.60 -0.91
C PHE A 30 -8.41 -3.49 -1.62
N ASP A 31 -8.73 -4.77 -1.81
CA ASP A 31 -7.85 -5.72 -2.49
C ASP A 31 -7.57 -5.31 -3.94
N TRP A 32 -8.60 -4.91 -4.68
CA TRP A 32 -8.46 -4.43 -6.04
C TRP A 32 -7.59 -3.16 -6.13
N ALA A 33 -7.80 -2.19 -5.27
CA ALA A 33 -6.99 -0.97 -5.22
C ALA A 33 -5.54 -1.27 -4.83
N ASN A 34 -5.34 -2.23 -3.95
CA ASN A 34 -4.04 -2.70 -3.49
C ASN A 34 -3.22 -3.31 -4.64
N GLN A 35 -3.84 -4.15 -5.47
CA GLN A 35 -3.21 -4.72 -6.66
C GLN A 35 -2.83 -3.65 -7.68
N ALA A 36 -3.66 -2.61 -7.85
CA ALA A 36 -3.34 -1.50 -8.74
C ALA A 36 -2.06 -0.77 -8.32
N TYR A 37 -1.84 -0.55 -7.01
CA TYR A 37 -0.59 0.02 -6.51
C TYR A 37 0.61 -0.89 -6.79
N ALA A 38 0.52 -2.16 -6.44
CA ALA A 38 1.61 -3.11 -6.61
C ALA A 38 2.03 -3.25 -8.08
N LEU A 39 1.06 -3.44 -8.98
CA LEU A 39 1.34 -3.68 -10.41
C LEU A 39 1.72 -2.39 -11.14
N THR A 40 1.08 -1.26 -10.86
CA THR A 40 1.31 -0.03 -11.62
C THR A 40 2.42 0.80 -11.01
N VAL A 41 2.36 1.09 -9.71
CA VAL A 41 3.32 2.00 -9.08
C VAL A 41 4.64 1.30 -8.82
N MET A 42 4.63 0.16 -8.13
CA MET A 42 5.88 -0.49 -7.73
C MET A 42 6.62 -1.17 -8.89
N THR A 43 5.90 -1.75 -9.86
CA THR A 43 6.54 -2.52 -10.94
C THR A 43 6.82 -1.70 -12.21
N VAL A 44 6.10 -0.64 -12.46
CA VAL A 44 6.22 0.13 -13.71
C VAL A 44 6.67 1.56 -13.46
N ILE A 45 5.91 2.34 -12.70
CA ILE A 45 6.15 3.79 -12.58
C ILE A 45 7.40 4.07 -11.73
N ALA A 46 7.51 3.49 -10.56
CA ALA A 46 8.60 3.80 -9.63
C ALA A 46 9.98 3.42 -10.19
N PRO A 47 10.22 2.20 -10.74
CA PRO A 47 11.52 1.87 -11.31
C PRO A 47 11.88 2.77 -12.50
N ALA A 48 10.95 2.99 -13.43
CA ALA A 48 11.22 3.80 -14.62
C ALA A 48 11.52 5.27 -14.26
N LEU A 49 10.72 5.85 -13.37
CA LEU A 49 10.89 7.24 -12.97
C LEU A 49 12.16 7.43 -12.12
N MET A 50 12.44 6.51 -11.19
CA MET A 50 13.60 6.58 -10.32
C MET A 50 14.90 6.39 -11.09
N ALA A 51 14.95 5.41 -12.01
CA ALA A 51 16.10 5.20 -12.89
C ALA A 51 16.35 6.41 -13.78
N SER A 52 15.30 6.98 -14.38
CA SER A 52 15.41 8.17 -15.22
C SER A 52 15.98 9.36 -14.47
N LEU A 53 15.42 9.73 -13.31
CA LEU A 53 15.86 10.88 -12.54
C LEU A 53 17.28 10.68 -11.98
N TYR A 54 17.60 9.47 -11.51
CA TYR A 54 18.94 9.16 -11.00
C TYR A 54 20.00 9.24 -12.10
N ASN A 55 19.74 8.64 -13.27
CA ASN A 55 20.69 8.66 -14.40
C ASN A 55 20.91 10.09 -14.92
N GLN A 56 19.85 10.90 -14.97
CA GLN A 56 19.97 12.31 -15.36
C GLN A 56 20.79 13.14 -14.35
N ALA A 57 20.59 12.90 -13.06
CA ALA A 57 21.27 13.65 -12.02
C ALA A 57 22.75 13.29 -11.87
N THR A 58 23.08 12.00 -12.02
CA THR A 58 24.44 11.48 -11.78
C THR A 58 25.28 11.28 -13.04
N GLY A 59 24.65 11.29 -14.23
CA GLY A 59 25.30 10.98 -15.49
C GLY A 59 25.68 9.50 -15.66
N THR A 60 25.16 8.62 -14.79
CA THR A 60 25.41 7.16 -14.80
C THR A 60 24.24 6.40 -15.38
N GLN A 61 24.41 5.09 -15.62
CA GLN A 61 23.32 4.18 -16.05
C GLN A 61 22.99 3.15 -14.96
N THR A 62 23.11 3.53 -13.69
CA THR A 62 22.92 2.64 -12.53
C THR A 62 21.63 2.91 -11.76
N GLY A 63 20.68 3.62 -12.36
CA GLY A 63 19.41 3.99 -11.74
C GLY A 63 18.53 2.78 -11.33
N ASP A 64 18.60 1.67 -12.07
CA ASP A 64 17.90 0.44 -11.71
C ASP A 64 18.45 -0.16 -10.39
N SER A 65 19.78 -0.13 -10.22
CA SER A 65 20.42 -0.57 -8.97
C SER A 65 20.06 0.35 -7.81
N PHE A 66 19.93 1.65 -8.06
CA PHE A 66 19.48 2.61 -7.06
C PHE A 66 18.03 2.30 -6.62
N TYR A 67 17.11 2.08 -7.58
CA TYR A 67 15.74 1.68 -7.27
C TYR A 67 15.70 0.38 -6.43
N ALA A 68 16.45 -0.65 -6.86
CA ALA A 68 16.52 -1.92 -6.14
C ALA A 68 17.01 -1.74 -4.69
N THR A 69 17.99 -0.86 -4.47
CA THR A 69 18.50 -0.53 -3.14
C THR A 69 17.43 0.16 -2.28
N VAL A 70 16.75 1.17 -2.83
CA VAL A 70 15.67 1.89 -2.13
C VAL A 70 14.53 0.94 -1.77
N LEU A 71 14.12 0.08 -2.71
CA LEU A 71 13.07 -0.92 -2.47
C LEU A 71 13.49 -1.90 -1.35
N THR A 72 14.71 -2.41 -1.40
CA THR A 72 15.23 -3.34 -0.40
C THR A 72 15.26 -2.72 1.00
N LEU A 73 15.76 -1.48 1.12
CA LEU A 73 15.76 -0.75 2.40
C LEU A 73 14.34 -0.51 2.93
N SER A 74 13.42 -0.16 2.05
CA SER A 74 12.00 0.02 2.41
C SER A 74 11.39 -1.29 2.95
N MET A 75 11.67 -2.42 2.29
CA MET A 75 11.18 -3.73 2.73
C MET A 75 11.82 -4.20 4.04
N LEU A 76 13.11 -3.97 4.25
CA LEU A 76 13.78 -4.27 5.51
C LEU A 76 13.15 -3.50 6.68
N PHE A 77 12.81 -2.23 6.46
CA PHE A 77 12.12 -1.42 7.47
C PHE A 77 10.74 -2.00 7.80
N VAL A 78 9.98 -2.41 6.79
CA VAL A 78 8.67 -3.05 6.99
C VAL A 78 8.81 -4.36 7.76
N ILE A 79 9.75 -5.23 7.39
CA ILE A 79 9.98 -6.51 8.07
C ILE A 79 10.35 -6.28 9.54
N ALA A 80 11.20 -5.30 9.83
CA ALA A 80 11.60 -4.99 11.20
C ALA A 80 10.42 -4.45 12.06
N THR A 81 9.50 -3.71 11.45
CA THR A 81 8.36 -3.10 12.16
C THR A 81 7.11 -3.98 12.19
N ALA A 82 6.96 -4.94 11.29
CA ALA A 82 5.79 -5.80 11.16
C ALA A 82 5.41 -6.56 12.46
N PRO A 83 6.35 -7.17 13.22
CA PRO A 83 6.01 -7.85 14.47
C PRO A 83 5.45 -6.89 15.53
N ALA A 84 6.01 -5.67 15.63
CA ALA A 84 5.53 -4.66 16.56
C ALA A 84 4.12 -4.18 16.18
N LEU A 85 3.88 -3.95 14.89
CA LEU A 85 2.55 -3.60 14.37
C LEU A 85 1.52 -4.71 14.65
N GLY A 86 1.92 -5.97 14.50
CA GLY A 86 1.06 -7.12 14.82
C GLY A 86 0.62 -7.12 16.28
N VAL A 87 1.56 -6.98 17.20
CA VAL A 87 1.26 -6.95 18.64
C VAL A 87 0.38 -5.75 19.03
N ILE A 88 0.64 -4.57 18.48
CA ILE A 88 -0.16 -3.37 18.73
C ILE A 88 -1.59 -3.56 18.19
N ALA A 89 -1.71 -4.08 16.98
CA ALA A 89 -3.00 -4.32 16.36
C ALA A 89 -3.83 -5.37 17.12
N ASP A 90 -3.22 -6.40 17.68
CA ASP A 90 -3.95 -7.44 18.43
C ASP A 90 -4.41 -6.99 19.81
N ARG A 91 -3.62 -6.17 20.48
CA ARG A 91 -3.92 -5.72 21.86
C ARG A 91 -4.88 -4.54 21.93
N MET A 92 -5.04 -3.77 20.85
CA MET A 92 -5.83 -2.54 20.88
C MET A 92 -7.02 -2.60 19.91
N PRO A 93 -8.21 -2.11 20.27
CA PRO A 93 -9.39 -2.06 19.39
C PRO A 93 -9.28 -0.93 18.34
N ILE A 94 -8.07 -0.66 17.85
CA ILE A 94 -7.77 0.46 16.93
C ILE A 94 -7.41 0.00 15.51
N LYS A 95 -7.56 -1.29 15.19
CA LYS A 95 -7.18 -1.88 13.89
C LYS A 95 -7.73 -1.07 12.69
N LYS A 96 -9.03 -0.72 12.71
CA LYS A 96 -9.66 0.07 11.63
C LYS A 96 -9.08 1.48 11.51
N LYS A 97 -8.77 2.13 12.63
CA LYS A 97 -8.17 3.47 12.65
C LYS A 97 -6.74 3.44 12.13
N LEU A 98 -5.99 2.42 12.52
CA LEU A 98 -4.62 2.21 12.08
C LEU A 98 -4.55 1.92 10.58
N LEU A 99 -5.41 1.02 10.07
CA LEU A 99 -5.54 0.75 8.63
C LEU A 99 -5.84 2.03 7.85
N LYS A 100 -6.78 2.86 8.32
CA LYS A 100 -7.10 4.14 7.68
C LYS A 100 -5.89 5.07 7.61
N TRP A 101 -5.12 5.20 8.70
CA TRP A 101 -3.93 6.04 8.71
C TRP A 101 -2.85 5.56 7.74
N TYR A 102 -2.54 4.27 7.73
CA TYR A 102 -1.58 3.69 6.79
C TYR A 102 -2.00 3.88 5.34
N THR A 103 -3.29 3.67 5.04
CA THR A 103 -3.84 3.88 3.70
C THR A 103 -3.75 5.35 3.27
N VAL A 104 -4.12 6.30 4.14
CA VAL A 104 -4.04 7.74 3.85
C VAL A 104 -2.60 8.17 3.61
N VAL A 105 -1.66 7.73 4.46
CA VAL A 105 -0.23 8.02 4.28
C VAL A 105 0.26 7.43 2.96
N GLY A 106 -0.05 6.15 2.68
CA GLY A 106 0.33 5.50 1.42
C GLY A 106 -0.15 6.28 0.19
N ILE A 107 -1.44 6.65 0.16
CA ILE A 107 -2.02 7.42 -0.95
C ILE A 107 -1.38 8.80 -1.08
N ALA A 108 -1.22 9.53 0.01
CA ALA A 108 -0.67 10.90 -0.01
C ALA A 108 0.77 10.90 -0.55
N PHE A 109 1.63 10.02 -0.04
CA PHE A 109 3.02 9.97 -0.48
C PHE A 109 3.17 9.41 -1.90
N THR A 110 2.31 8.48 -2.31
CA THR A 110 2.26 8.02 -3.71
C THR A 110 1.86 9.16 -4.66
N ALA A 111 0.88 9.97 -4.29
CA ALA A 111 0.51 11.13 -5.08
C ALA A 111 1.64 12.18 -5.16
N LEU A 112 2.35 12.39 -4.04
CA LEU A 112 3.49 13.31 -3.98
C LEU A 112 4.70 12.85 -4.81
N MET A 113 4.84 11.55 -5.12
CA MET A 113 5.88 11.06 -6.04
C MET A 113 5.82 11.75 -7.39
N GLY A 114 4.64 12.13 -7.87
CA GLY A 114 4.46 12.88 -9.12
C GLY A 114 5.09 14.26 -9.12
N ALA A 115 5.40 14.83 -7.95
CA ALA A 115 6.09 16.10 -7.82
C ALA A 115 7.62 15.97 -7.88
N ALA A 116 8.19 14.79 -7.77
CA ALA A 116 9.64 14.57 -7.73
C ALA A 116 10.41 15.20 -8.93
N PRO A 117 9.94 15.13 -10.19
CA PRO A 117 10.64 15.73 -11.32
C PRO A 117 10.81 17.24 -11.22
N TYR A 118 9.99 17.92 -10.45
CA TYR A 118 10.07 19.39 -10.29
C TYR A 118 11.25 19.84 -9.39
N PHE A 119 11.90 18.90 -8.70
CA PHE A 119 13.05 19.19 -7.82
C PHE A 119 14.41 19.12 -8.52
N GLY A 120 14.43 19.00 -9.85
CA GLY A 120 15.66 19.03 -10.65
C GLY A 120 16.64 17.92 -10.26
N SER A 121 17.90 18.28 -9.98
CA SER A 121 18.96 17.31 -9.64
C SER A 121 18.67 16.47 -8.39
N ASP A 122 17.90 16.98 -7.46
CA ASP A 122 17.58 16.29 -6.20
C ASP A 122 16.30 15.45 -6.27
N GLY A 123 15.62 15.50 -7.42
CA GLY A 123 14.35 14.81 -7.66
C GLY A 123 14.39 13.31 -7.36
N TYR A 124 15.50 12.63 -7.65
CA TYR A 124 15.66 11.22 -7.37
C TYR A 124 15.66 10.90 -5.87
N MET A 125 16.26 11.79 -5.04
CA MET A 125 16.25 11.65 -3.58
C MET A 125 14.85 11.88 -3.00
N VAL A 126 14.17 12.93 -3.48
CA VAL A 126 12.78 13.23 -3.11
C VAL A 126 11.90 12.04 -3.45
N LEU A 127 12.04 11.50 -4.66
CA LEU A 127 11.29 10.31 -5.10
C LEU A 127 11.57 9.09 -4.22
N ALA A 128 12.84 8.84 -3.86
CA ALA A 128 13.23 7.73 -3.00
C ALA A 128 12.56 7.81 -1.62
N VAL A 129 12.55 9.00 -1.02
CA VAL A 129 11.90 9.23 0.29
C VAL A 129 10.38 9.05 0.18
N MET A 130 9.73 9.65 -0.82
CA MET A 130 8.28 9.54 -1.03
C MET A 130 7.87 8.10 -1.32
N PHE A 131 8.63 7.39 -2.15
CA PHE A 131 8.41 5.97 -2.45
C PHE A 131 8.56 5.09 -1.20
N THR A 132 9.59 5.32 -0.39
CA THR A 132 9.81 4.56 0.85
C THR A 132 8.63 4.72 1.81
N ILE A 133 8.18 5.96 2.06
CA ILE A 133 7.05 6.21 2.96
C ILE A 133 5.75 5.65 2.37
N GLY A 134 5.53 5.82 1.07
CA GLY A 134 4.38 5.24 0.36
C GLY A 134 4.33 3.72 0.47
N THR A 135 5.48 3.05 0.28
CA THR A 135 5.63 1.60 0.40
C THR A 135 5.39 1.10 1.83
N ILE A 136 5.89 1.83 2.83
CA ILE A 136 5.62 1.52 4.24
C ILE A 136 4.12 1.66 4.54
N GLY A 137 3.48 2.72 4.02
CA GLY A 137 2.04 2.94 4.15
C GLY A 137 1.23 1.79 3.53
N PHE A 138 1.58 1.41 2.32
CA PHE A 138 0.96 0.32 1.58
C PHE A 138 1.15 -1.04 2.28
N THR A 139 2.39 -1.43 2.56
CA THR A 139 2.71 -2.75 3.13
C THR A 139 2.24 -2.87 4.59
N GLY A 140 2.40 -1.80 5.39
CA GLY A 140 1.88 -1.74 6.75
C GLY A 140 0.35 -1.83 6.78
N GLY A 141 -0.33 -1.17 5.84
CA GLY A 141 -1.77 -1.31 5.63
C GLY A 141 -2.18 -2.77 5.36
N ASN A 142 -1.44 -3.49 4.51
CA ASN A 142 -1.67 -4.90 4.22
C ASN A 142 -1.50 -5.80 5.43
N VAL A 143 -0.48 -5.58 6.24
CA VAL A 143 -0.27 -6.34 7.49
C VAL A 143 -1.47 -6.18 8.42
N ILE A 144 -1.94 -4.95 8.64
CA ILE A 144 -3.09 -4.67 9.50
C ILE A 144 -4.38 -5.24 8.91
N TYR A 145 -4.53 -5.17 7.60
CA TYR A 145 -5.66 -5.73 6.87
C TYR A 145 -5.76 -7.26 7.07
N CYS A 146 -4.65 -7.98 6.91
CA CYS A 146 -4.60 -9.42 7.20
C CYS A 146 -5.00 -9.74 8.66
N LEU A 147 -4.53 -8.93 9.62
CA LEU A 147 -4.85 -9.11 11.04
C LEU A 147 -6.33 -8.82 11.38
N LEU A 148 -7.02 -7.98 10.59
CA LEU A 148 -8.46 -7.75 10.74
C LEU A 148 -9.29 -8.99 10.38
N TYR A 149 -8.82 -9.80 9.43
CA TYR A 149 -9.55 -10.98 8.95
C TYR A 149 -9.21 -12.27 9.70
N THR A 150 -8.04 -12.34 10.32
CA THR A 150 -7.60 -13.53 11.08
C THR A 150 -8.02 -13.49 12.54
N SER A 151 -8.52 -12.36 13.03
CA SER A 151 -9.03 -12.26 14.42
C SER A 151 -10.41 -12.90 14.52
N PRO A 152 -10.64 -13.81 15.51
CA PRO A 152 -11.98 -14.31 15.79
C PRO A 152 -12.93 -13.16 16.06
N SER A 153 -14.16 -13.28 15.53
CA SER A 153 -15.21 -12.28 15.77
C SER A 153 -15.49 -12.19 17.28
N PRO A 154 -15.68 -11.00 17.87
CA PRO A 154 -16.07 -10.86 19.26
C PRO A 154 -17.47 -11.42 19.57
N ARG A 155 -18.06 -12.21 18.71
CA ARG A 155 -19.41 -12.79 18.82
C ARG A 155 -19.42 -14.30 19.08
N ASP A 156 -18.25 -14.88 19.42
CA ASP A 156 -18.18 -16.27 19.90
C ASP A 156 -17.89 -16.31 21.39
#